data_55d849107cc4c74e6b3de4e6aa533718
#
_entry.id   55d849107cc4c74e6b3de4e6aa533718
#
_cell.length_a   1.000
_cell.length_b   1.000
_cell.length_c   1.000
_cell.angle_alpha   90.00
_cell.angle_beta   90.00
_cell.angle_gamma   90.00
#
_symmetry.space_group_name_H-M   'P 1'
#
loop_
_entity.id
_entity.type
_entity.pdbx_description
1 polymer ?
#
loop_
_entity_poly.entity_id
_entity_poly.type
_entity_poly.pdbx_seq_one_letter_code
_entity_poly.pdbx_strand_id
1 'polypeptide(L)'
;GLQAWSALANIGAAEVVQQVHQDYLRVGADIIISNNFWTSPTRLSAIGWGDRWPELARAACENALKARKAGNPDAYVAAGMAPPEKTKQTTGRSEADAITLGDAFHREFAEHARLVADMGVDVVLPEYVGHIADCVAAVDACAEAGLPVFVGVRHIQEDGSMQYGDQLEDLVAHWRVIPSTRSC
;
A
#
# COMPACT_ATOMS: atom_id res chain seq x y z
N GLY A 1 20.10 2.76 -13.83
CA GLY A 1 19.10 1.79 -13.39
C GLY A 1 17.78 2.47 -13.09
N LEU A 2 16.67 1.89 -13.48
CA LEU A 2 15.35 2.46 -13.31
C LEU A 2 15.01 2.56 -11.80
N GLN A 3 14.94 3.78 -11.28
CA GLN A 3 14.66 4.07 -9.87
C GLN A 3 13.18 3.92 -9.49
N ALA A 4 12.33 3.52 -10.45
CA ALA A 4 10.88 3.38 -10.26
C ALA A 4 10.41 1.91 -10.18
N TRP A 5 11.33 0.98 -10.00
CA TRP A 5 11.01 -0.45 -10.01
C TRP A 5 10.12 -0.79 -11.22
N SER A 6 9.01 -1.54 -10.98
CA SER A 6 8.08 -1.92 -12.05
C SER A 6 6.97 -0.89 -12.33
N ALA A 7 6.92 0.25 -11.62
CA ALA A 7 5.80 1.20 -11.76
C ALA A 7 5.57 1.67 -13.20
N LEU A 8 6.64 1.93 -13.96
CA LEU A 8 6.55 2.37 -15.35
C LEU A 8 6.04 1.27 -16.29
N ALA A 9 6.13 0.00 -15.90
CA ALA A 9 5.59 -1.11 -16.68
C ALA A 9 4.05 -1.06 -16.76
N ASN A 10 3.38 -0.39 -15.81
CA ASN A 10 1.93 -0.27 -15.83
C ASN A 10 1.40 0.37 -17.13
N ILE A 11 2.19 1.26 -17.75
CA ILE A 11 1.84 1.88 -19.04
C ILE A 11 2.75 1.41 -20.19
N GLY A 12 4.04 1.18 -19.93
CA GLY A 12 5.01 0.82 -20.95
C GLY A 12 5.01 -0.67 -21.34
N ALA A 13 4.47 -1.53 -20.49
CA ALA A 13 4.41 -2.98 -20.67
C ALA A 13 3.16 -3.58 -19.99
N ALA A 14 2.01 -2.92 -20.19
CA ALA A 14 0.75 -3.28 -19.53
C ALA A 14 0.36 -4.74 -19.72
N GLU A 15 0.56 -5.29 -20.93
CA GLU A 15 0.26 -6.69 -21.24
C GLU A 15 1.10 -7.66 -20.39
N VAL A 16 2.37 -7.32 -20.14
CA VAL A 16 3.23 -8.14 -19.29
C VAL A 16 2.75 -8.11 -17.84
N VAL A 17 2.35 -6.93 -17.33
CA VAL A 17 1.78 -6.80 -15.98
C VAL A 17 0.51 -7.61 -15.84
N GLN A 18 -0.39 -7.52 -16.82
CA GLN A 18 -1.63 -8.33 -16.86
C GLN A 18 -1.32 -9.82 -16.89
N GLN A 19 -0.34 -10.24 -17.70
CA GLN A 19 0.04 -11.66 -17.80
C GLN A 19 0.56 -12.19 -16.47
N VAL A 20 1.40 -11.41 -15.74
CA VAL A 20 1.87 -11.80 -14.40
C VAL A 20 0.70 -12.02 -13.45
N HIS A 21 -0.28 -11.11 -13.41
CA HIS A 21 -1.47 -11.29 -12.58
C HIS A 21 -2.27 -12.54 -12.98
N GLN A 22 -2.45 -12.78 -14.27
CA GLN A 22 -3.16 -13.96 -14.77
C GLN A 22 -2.44 -15.26 -14.41
N ASP A 23 -1.11 -15.26 -14.42
CA ASP A 23 -0.31 -16.43 -14.05
C ASP A 23 -0.53 -16.81 -12.58
N TYR A 24 -0.59 -15.81 -11.67
CA TYR A 24 -0.94 -16.07 -10.26
C TYR A 24 -2.39 -16.57 -10.10
N LEU A 25 -3.34 -15.98 -10.79
CA LEU A 25 -4.73 -16.44 -10.76
C LEU A 25 -4.86 -17.88 -11.28
N ARG A 26 -4.14 -18.23 -12.34
CA ARG A 26 -4.15 -19.58 -12.93
C ARG A 26 -3.64 -20.65 -11.97
N VAL A 27 -2.69 -20.31 -11.08
CA VAL A 27 -2.20 -21.25 -10.08
C VAL A 27 -3.00 -21.22 -8.77
N GLY A 28 -4.12 -20.49 -8.74
CA GLY A 28 -5.10 -20.54 -7.65
C GLY A 28 -4.96 -19.44 -6.61
N ALA A 29 -4.38 -18.29 -6.95
CA ALA A 29 -4.38 -17.14 -6.04
C ALA A 29 -5.79 -16.60 -5.85
N ASP A 30 -6.22 -16.46 -4.58
CA ASP A 30 -7.50 -15.84 -4.19
C ASP A 30 -7.41 -14.32 -4.16
N ILE A 31 -6.21 -13.77 -3.99
CA ILE A 31 -5.93 -12.33 -3.96
C ILE A 31 -4.72 -12.05 -4.86
N ILE A 32 -4.83 -11.05 -5.72
CA ILE A 32 -3.69 -10.47 -6.44
C ILE A 32 -3.45 -9.04 -5.99
N ILE A 33 -2.17 -8.64 -5.93
CA ILE A 33 -1.78 -7.29 -5.54
C ILE A 33 -1.47 -6.49 -6.80
N SER A 34 -2.17 -5.37 -7.02
CA SER A 34 -1.90 -4.49 -8.16
C SER A 34 -0.52 -3.84 -8.04
N ASN A 35 0.10 -3.52 -9.17
CA ASN A 35 1.47 -2.98 -9.21
C ASN A 35 1.51 -1.48 -8.82
N ASN A 36 0.88 -1.14 -7.68
CA ASN A 36 0.79 0.23 -7.16
C ASN A 36 1.91 0.60 -6.18
N PHE A 37 2.73 -0.34 -5.74
CA PHE A 37 3.71 -0.13 -4.67
C PHE A 37 4.61 1.11 -4.86
N TRP A 38 4.97 1.45 -6.09
CA TRP A 38 5.81 2.61 -6.42
C TRP A 38 5.07 3.72 -7.18
N THR A 39 3.75 3.74 -7.19
CA THR A 39 2.98 4.74 -7.94
C THR A 39 2.54 5.95 -7.10
N SER A 40 3.19 6.19 -5.96
CA SER A 40 2.86 7.35 -5.12
C SER A 40 3.52 8.65 -5.62
N PRO A 41 2.95 9.83 -5.28
CA PRO A 41 3.48 11.14 -5.69
C PRO A 41 4.95 11.31 -5.32
N THR A 42 5.30 11.02 -4.05
CA THR A 42 6.66 11.24 -3.53
C THR A 42 7.67 10.36 -4.24
N ARG A 43 7.34 9.08 -4.47
CA ARG A 43 8.24 8.15 -5.13
C ARG A 43 8.47 8.48 -6.61
N LEU A 44 7.41 8.83 -7.31
CA LEU A 44 7.50 9.20 -8.72
C LEU A 44 8.16 10.57 -8.93
N SER A 45 8.02 11.50 -7.98
CA SER A 45 8.74 12.79 -8.02
C SER A 45 10.25 12.61 -8.00
N ALA A 46 10.77 11.58 -7.33
CA ALA A 46 12.19 11.27 -7.29
C ALA A 46 12.80 10.97 -8.67
N ILE A 47 11.98 10.61 -9.64
CA ILE A 47 12.37 10.31 -11.03
C ILE A 47 11.78 11.29 -12.06
N GLY A 48 11.21 12.41 -11.61
CA GLY A 48 10.61 13.44 -12.48
C GLY A 48 9.21 13.09 -13.02
N TRP A 49 8.51 12.12 -12.41
CA TRP A 49 7.19 11.64 -12.84
C TRP A 49 6.08 11.94 -11.82
N GLY A 50 6.35 12.82 -10.86
CA GLY A 50 5.41 13.12 -9.78
C GLY A 50 4.02 13.54 -10.25
N ASP A 51 3.92 14.42 -11.24
CA ASP A 51 2.63 14.89 -11.77
C ASP A 51 1.83 13.80 -12.50
N ARG A 52 2.48 12.69 -12.85
CA ARG A 52 1.86 11.55 -13.55
C ARG A 52 1.52 10.38 -12.63
N TRP A 53 1.67 10.55 -11.31
CA TRP A 53 1.37 9.47 -10.38
C TRP A 53 -0.08 8.94 -10.51
N PRO A 54 -1.11 9.79 -10.74
CA PRO A 54 -2.48 9.27 -10.86
C PRO A 54 -2.67 8.39 -12.10
N GLU A 55 -1.99 8.70 -13.19
CA GLU A 55 -2.00 7.90 -14.41
C GLU A 55 -1.42 6.50 -14.16
N LEU A 56 -0.25 6.44 -13.53
CA LEU A 56 0.41 5.16 -13.25
C LEU A 56 -0.38 4.34 -12.22
N ALA A 57 -0.92 4.99 -11.20
CA ALA A 57 -1.73 4.33 -10.17
C ALA A 57 -3.02 3.74 -10.76
N ARG A 58 -3.72 4.49 -11.62
CA ARG A 58 -4.91 3.98 -12.34
C ARG A 58 -4.56 2.81 -13.25
N ALA A 59 -3.49 2.94 -14.05
CA ALA A 59 -3.05 1.88 -14.95
C ALA A 59 -2.69 0.59 -14.19
N ALA A 60 -2.08 0.69 -13.00
CA ALA A 60 -1.81 -0.47 -12.16
C ALA A 60 -3.09 -1.20 -11.73
N CYS A 61 -4.10 -0.46 -11.26
CA CYS A 61 -5.40 -1.02 -10.89
C CYS A 61 -6.10 -1.64 -12.11
N GLU A 62 -6.13 -0.93 -13.24
CA GLU A 62 -6.75 -1.43 -14.46
C GLU A 62 -6.14 -2.74 -14.93
N ASN A 63 -4.81 -2.88 -14.90
CA ASN A 63 -4.12 -4.11 -15.29
C ASN A 63 -4.54 -5.29 -14.41
N ALA A 64 -4.60 -5.11 -13.08
CA ALA A 64 -5.02 -6.15 -12.16
C ALA A 64 -6.51 -6.51 -12.34
N LEU A 65 -7.38 -5.51 -12.48
CA LEU A 65 -8.82 -5.71 -12.68
C LEU A 65 -9.13 -6.41 -14.02
N LYS A 66 -8.40 -6.07 -15.08
CA LYS A 66 -8.51 -6.77 -16.37
C LYS A 66 -8.06 -8.22 -16.27
N ALA A 67 -6.95 -8.46 -15.56
CA ALA A 67 -6.45 -9.81 -15.34
C ALA A 67 -7.44 -10.66 -14.52
N ARG A 68 -8.02 -10.09 -13.44
CA ARG A 68 -9.06 -10.73 -12.65
C ARG A 68 -10.25 -11.13 -13.51
N LYS A 69 -10.78 -10.20 -14.32
CA LYS A 69 -11.93 -10.45 -15.18
C LYS A 69 -11.68 -11.58 -16.20
N ALA A 70 -10.45 -11.70 -16.69
CA ALA A 70 -10.08 -12.70 -17.69
C ALA A 70 -9.71 -14.05 -17.08
N GLY A 71 -9.16 -14.07 -15.86
CA GLY A 71 -8.60 -15.28 -15.22
C GLY A 71 -9.51 -15.90 -14.17
N ASN A 72 -9.76 -15.15 -13.08
CA ASN A 72 -10.64 -15.58 -11.98
C ASN A 72 -11.47 -14.39 -11.48
N PRO A 73 -12.73 -14.24 -11.92
CA PRO A 73 -13.60 -13.13 -11.52
C PRO A 73 -13.91 -13.07 -10.02
N ASP A 74 -13.78 -14.18 -9.30
CA ASP A 74 -14.07 -14.29 -7.86
C ASP A 74 -12.86 -13.89 -6.99
N ALA A 75 -11.68 -13.72 -7.58
CA ALA A 75 -10.50 -13.28 -6.85
C ALA A 75 -10.59 -11.81 -6.43
N TYR A 76 -9.93 -11.47 -5.33
CA TYR A 76 -9.82 -10.10 -4.86
C TYR A 76 -8.62 -9.38 -5.47
N VAL A 77 -8.74 -8.05 -5.60
CA VAL A 77 -7.64 -7.17 -5.99
C VAL A 77 -7.30 -6.27 -4.81
N ALA A 78 -6.08 -6.41 -4.29
CA ALA A 78 -5.54 -5.51 -3.29
C ALA A 78 -4.65 -4.45 -3.96
N ALA A 79 -4.74 -3.19 -3.54
CA ALA A 79 -3.83 -2.14 -3.97
C ALA A 79 -2.66 -2.02 -2.99
N GLY A 80 -1.48 -2.51 -3.39
CA GLY A 80 -0.26 -2.42 -2.60
C GLY A 80 0.32 -1.00 -2.64
N MET A 81 0.60 -0.39 -1.48
CA MET A 81 1.09 0.99 -1.38
C MET A 81 2.31 1.07 -0.47
N ALA A 82 3.40 1.61 -1.00
CA ALA A 82 4.61 1.82 -0.21
C ALA A 82 4.58 3.13 0.58
N PRO A 83 5.27 3.20 1.73
CA PRO A 83 5.46 4.45 2.46
C PRO A 83 6.14 5.52 1.60
N PRO A 84 5.88 6.83 1.83
CA PRO A 84 6.59 7.91 1.18
C PRO A 84 8.11 7.78 1.31
N GLU A 85 8.86 8.01 0.23
CA GLU A 85 10.31 7.77 0.21
C GLU A 85 11.10 8.73 1.10
N LYS A 86 10.63 9.96 1.27
CA LYS A 86 11.31 10.99 2.09
C LYS A 86 11.28 10.69 3.58
N THR A 87 10.48 9.75 4.01
CA THR A 87 10.42 9.34 5.39
C THR A 87 11.53 8.32 5.64
N LYS A 88 12.67 8.79 6.13
CA LYS A 88 13.70 7.90 6.62
C LYS A 88 13.12 7.12 7.80
N GLN A 89 12.77 5.90 7.55
CA GLN A 89 12.43 4.96 8.59
C GLN A 89 13.74 4.61 9.30
N THR A 90 14.06 5.33 10.37
CA THR A 90 15.29 5.15 11.14
C THR A 90 14.94 4.96 12.60
N THR A 91 15.77 4.18 13.32
CA THR A 91 15.74 4.12 14.78
C THR A 91 15.99 5.51 15.36
N GLY A 92 15.37 5.83 16.49
CA GLY A 92 15.65 7.04 17.25
C GLY A 92 15.02 8.32 16.71
N ARG A 93 13.87 8.24 16.04
CA ARG A 93 13.06 9.42 15.72
C ARG A 93 12.68 10.17 16.98
N SER A 94 12.75 11.51 16.93
CA SER A 94 12.13 12.34 17.95
C SER A 94 10.59 12.28 17.85
N GLU A 95 9.89 12.59 18.92
CA GLU A 95 8.44 12.70 18.92
C GLU A 95 7.93 13.73 17.88
N ALA A 96 8.64 14.87 17.74
CA ALA A 96 8.31 15.87 16.72
C ALA A 96 8.48 15.36 15.29
N ASP A 97 9.52 14.54 15.02
CA ASP A 97 9.70 13.90 13.72
C ASP A 97 8.58 12.89 13.46
N ALA A 98 8.18 12.12 14.47
CA ALA A 98 7.10 11.14 14.33
C ALA A 98 5.78 11.82 13.97
N ILE A 99 5.42 12.95 14.60
CA ILE A 99 4.20 13.71 14.30
C ILE A 99 4.24 14.26 12.87
N THR A 100 5.32 14.95 12.50
CA THR A 100 5.45 15.57 11.17
C THR A 100 5.45 14.54 10.05
N LEU A 101 6.10 13.40 10.27
CA LEU A 101 6.12 12.29 9.32
C LEU A 101 4.76 11.61 9.24
N GLY A 102 4.07 11.43 10.38
CA GLY A 102 2.72 10.88 10.46
C GLY A 102 1.73 11.65 9.58
N ASP A 103 1.75 12.98 9.64
CA ASP A 103 0.90 13.82 8.77
C ASP A 103 1.22 13.67 7.28
N ALA A 104 2.49 13.54 6.93
CA ALA A 104 2.91 13.33 5.54
C ALA A 104 2.47 11.96 5.03
N PHE A 105 2.63 10.91 5.86
CA PHE A 105 2.14 9.58 5.58
C PHE A 105 0.63 9.57 5.37
N HIS A 106 -0.10 10.12 6.32
CA HIS A 106 -1.55 10.18 6.28
C HIS A 106 -2.06 10.81 4.98
N ARG A 107 -1.55 11.99 4.62
CA ARG A 107 -1.98 12.68 3.39
C ARG A 107 -1.72 11.86 2.13
N GLU A 108 -0.51 11.31 1.98
CA GLU A 108 -0.15 10.56 0.77
C GLU A 108 -0.93 9.23 0.67
N PHE A 109 -1.08 8.52 1.79
CA PHE A 109 -1.89 7.30 1.81
C PHE A 109 -3.37 7.58 1.57
N ALA A 110 -3.94 8.64 2.16
CA ALA A 110 -5.34 9.01 1.96
C ALA A 110 -5.64 9.36 0.50
N GLU A 111 -4.77 10.13 -0.14
CA GLU A 111 -4.92 10.51 -1.55
C GLU A 111 -4.81 9.29 -2.48
N HIS A 112 -3.82 8.44 -2.23
CA HIS A 112 -3.61 7.22 -3.01
C HIS A 112 -4.76 6.21 -2.80
N ALA A 113 -5.19 6.00 -1.55
CA ALA A 113 -6.26 5.08 -1.21
C ALA A 113 -7.61 5.48 -1.85
N ARG A 114 -7.95 6.79 -1.85
CA ARG A 114 -9.15 7.28 -2.54
C ARG A 114 -9.09 6.99 -4.04
N LEU A 115 -7.94 7.25 -4.67
CA LEU A 115 -7.78 6.98 -6.10
C LEU A 115 -7.99 5.49 -6.42
N VAL A 116 -7.35 4.58 -5.67
CA VAL A 116 -7.47 3.15 -5.96
C VAL A 116 -8.87 2.61 -5.60
N ALA A 117 -9.53 3.16 -4.58
CA ALA A 117 -10.92 2.83 -4.26
C ALA A 117 -11.87 3.21 -5.40
N ASP A 118 -11.70 4.40 -5.98
CA ASP A 118 -12.48 4.86 -7.14
C ASP A 118 -12.27 3.94 -8.36
N MET A 119 -11.15 3.23 -8.44
CA MET A 119 -10.89 2.25 -9.50
C MET A 119 -11.59 0.90 -9.30
N GLY A 120 -12.15 0.64 -8.11
CA GLY A 120 -12.90 -0.57 -7.80
C GLY A 120 -12.03 -1.76 -7.38
N VAL A 121 -10.90 -1.51 -6.72
CA VAL A 121 -10.16 -2.54 -5.99
C VAL A 121 -10.92 -2.94 -4.72
N ASP A 122 -10.66 -4.11 -4.18
CA ASP A 122 -11.42 -4.66 -3.06
C ASP A 122 -10.77 -4.37 -1.70
N VAL A 123 -9.45 -4.19 -1.67
CA VAL A 123 -8.64 -4.02 -0.45
C VAL A 123 -7.54 -2.99 -0.70
N VAL A 124 -7.23 -2.17 0.30
CA VAL A 124 -6.00 -1.38 0.31
C VAL A 124 -4.97 -2.04 1.21
N LEU A 125 -3.71 -2.04 0.76
CA LEU A 125 -2.61 -2.72 1.43
C LEU A 125 -1.40 -1.78 1.57
N PRO A 126 -1.37 -0.89 2.60
CA PRO A 126 -0.12 -0.23 2.97
C PRO A 126 0.88 -1.28 3.44
N GLU A 127 2.03 -1.32 2.78
CA GLU A 127 3.06 -2.34 3.01
C GLU A 127 4.42 -1.73 3.35
N TYR A 128 5.28 -2.54 3.96
CA TYR A 128 6.63 -2.11 4.31
C TYR A 128 6.67 -1.00 5.36
N VAL A 129 5.66 -0.92 6.22
CA VAL A 129 5.61 0.06 7.31
C VAL A 129 6.37 -0.48 8.51
N GLY A 130 7.30 0.30 9.04
CA GLY A 130 8.28 -0.18 10.03
C GLY A 130 8.17 0.44 11.42
N HIS A 131 7.29 1.43 11.63
CA HIS A 131 6.99 2.05 12.92
C HIS A 131 5.52 1.99 13.24
N ILE A 132 5.14 1.87 14.52
CA ILE A 132 3.75 1.87 14.96
C ILE A 132 3.02 3.13 14.52
N ALA A 133 3.60 4.30 14.76
CA ALA A 133 2.99 5.58 14.38
C ALA A 133 2.69 5.66 12.87
N ASP A 134 3.60 5.14 12.04
CA ASP A 134 3.42 5.11 10.59
C ASP A 134 2.35 4.08 10.18
N CYS A 135 2.30 2.93 10.86
CA CYS A 135 1.25 1.92 10.63
C CYS A 135 -0.13 2.50 10.94
N VAL A 136 -0.27 3.17 12.09
CA VAL A 136 -1.52 3.80 12.50
C VAL A 136 -1.93 4.87 11.48
N ALA A 137 -1.04 5.79 11.13
CA ALA A 137 -1.32 6.84 10.16
C ALA A 137 -1.72 6.29 8.78
N ALA A 138 -1.04 5.22 8.32
CA ALA A 138 -1.36 4.57 7.05
C ALA A 138 -2.71 3.87 7.07
N VAL A 139 -3.02 3.15 8.14
CA VAL A 139 -4.31 2.44 8.28
C VAL A 139 -5.47 3.42 8.40
N ASP A 140 -5.34 4.46 9.23
CA ASP A 140 -6.38 5.48 9.39
C ASP A 140 -6.66 6.19 8.07
N ALA A 141 -5.61 6.60 7.36
CA ALA A 141 -5.73 7.24 6.04
C ALA A 141 -6.41 6.32 5.00
N CYS A 142 -6.03 5.04 4.96
CA CYS A 142 -6.60 4.08 4.03
C CYS A 142 -8.06 3.74 4.38
N ALA A 143 -8.40 3.70 5.68
CA ALA A 143 -9.77 3.43 6.14
C ALA A 143 -10.76 4.53 5.70
N GLU A 144 -10.29 5.78 5.55
CA GLU A 144 -11.11 6.87 5.01
C GLU A 144 -11.64 6.60 3.59
N ALA A 145 -10.98 5.74 2.83
CA ALA A 145 -11.44 5.34 1.50
C ALA A 145 -12.63 4.35 1.51
N GLY A 146 -13.01 3.86 2.69
CA GLY A 146 -14.17 2.97 2.87
C GLY A 146 -13.93 1.52 2.46
N LEU A 147 -12.70 1.12 2.19
CA LEU A 147 -12.31 -0.25 1.85
C LEU A 147 -11.69 -0.97 3.06
N PRO A 148 -11.73 -2.32 3.08
CA PRO A 148 -10.92 -3.09 4.00
C PRO A 148 -9.43 -2.74 3.88
N VAL A 149 -8.73 -2.69 5.00
CA VAL A 149 -7.29 -2.38 5.06
C VAL A 149 -6.54 -3.59 5.59
N PHE A 150 -5.54 -4.04 4.83
CA PHE A 150 -4.50 -4.94 5.33
C PHE A 150 -3.23 -4.12 5.53
N VAL A 151 -2.49 -4.37 6.59
CA VAL A 151 -1.20 -3.70 6.80
C VAL A 151 -0.05 -4.68 6.74
N GLY A 152 0.92 -4.41 5.88
CA GLY A 152 2.16 -5.17 5.77
C GLY A 152 3.26 -4.57 6.63
N VAL A 153 3.50 -5.17 7.79
CA VAL A 153 4.54 -4.72 8.71
C VAL A 153 5.92 -5.19 8.25
N ARG A 154 6.91 -4.32 8.35
CA ARG A 154 8.27 -4.60 7.89
C ARG A 154 9.10 -5.28 8.97
N HIS A 155 9.69 -6.42 8.62
CA HIS A 155 10.72 -7.13 9.39
C HIS A 155 10.41 -7.28 10.90
N ILE A 156 9.62 -8.28 11.24
CA ILE A 156 9.45 -8.70 12.64
C ILE A 156 10.61 -9.61 13.01
N GLN A 157 11.27 -9.32 14.13
CA GLN A 157 12.36 -10.11 14.68
C GLN A 157 11.83 -11.22 15.61
N GLU A 158 12.71 -12.16 16.00
CA GLU A 158 12.34 -13.30 16.86
C GLU A 158 11.83 -12.87 18.24
N ASP A 159 12.27 -11.70 18.75
CA ASP A 159 11.83 -11.13 20.03
C ASP A 159 10.53 -10.32 19.92
N GLY A 160 9.89 -10.31 18.74
CA GLY A 160 8.66 -9.56 18.48
C GLY A 160 8.89 -8.08 18.14
N SER A 161 10.14 -7.61 18.11
CA SER A 161 10.43 -6.22 17.72
C SER A 161 10.29 -6.03 16.21
N MET A 162 9.75 -4.87 15.83
CA MET A 162 9.74 -4.38 14.47
C MET A 162 11.12 -3.85 14.09
N GLN A 163 11.39 -3.65 12.82
CA GLN A 163 12.72 -3.27 12.30
C GLN A 163 13.37 -2.08 13.04
N TYR A 164 12.58 -1.15 13.53
CA TYR A 164 13.06 0.10 14.13
C TYR A 164 12.86 0.17 15.65
N GLY A 165 12.56 -0.96 16.29
CA GLY A 165 12.57 -1.13 17.73
C GLY A 165 11.20 -1.12 18.40
N ASP A 166 10.13 -0.73 17.71
CA ASP A 166 8.77 -0.83 18.24
C ASP A 166 8.38 -2.30 18.46
N GLN A 167 7.50 -2.58 19.41
CA GLN A 167 7.01 -3.93 19.64
C GLN A 167 5.72 -4.21 18.87
N LEU A 168 5.64 -5.33 18.15
CA LEU A 168 4.43 -5.73 17.42
C LEU A 168 3.21 -5.85 18.34
N GLU A 169 3.44 -6.25 19.60
CA GLU A 169 2.39 -6.37 20.60
C GLU A 169 1.71 -5.03 20.88
N ASP A 170 2.46 -3.93 20.93
CA ASP A 170 1.92 -2.59 21.13
C ASP A 170 1.08 -2.13 19.94
N LEU A 171 1.49 -2.46 18.71
CA LEU A 171 0.72 -2.21 17.50
C LEU A 171 -0.62 -2.96 17.54
N VAL A 172 -0.62 -4.23 17.91
CA VAL A 172 -1.83 -5.05 18.03
C VAL A 172 -2.74 -4.52 19.12
N ALA A 173 -2.18 -4.08 20.26
CA ALA A 173 -2.94 -3.49 21.36
C ALA A 173 -3.66 -2.21 20.94
N HIS A 174 -3.03 -1.38 20.10
CA HIS A 174 -3.63 -0.14 19.60
C HIS A 174 -4.97 -0.39 18.89
N TRP A 175 -5.07 -1.43 18.05
CA TRP A 175 -6.30 -1.72 17.29
C TRP A 175 -7.32 -2.62 18.02
N ARG A 176 -6.92 -3.35 19.07
CA ARG A 176 -7.86 -4.12 19.90
C ARG A 176 -8.83 -3.26 20.72
N VAL A 177 -8.51 -1.98 20.88
CA VAL A 177 -9.33 -1.02 21.63
C VAL A 177 -10.47 -0.43 20.78
N ILE A 178 -10.51 -0.65 19.47
CA ILE A 178 -11.62 -0.20 18.62
C ILE A 178 -12.79 -1.18 18.79
N PRO A 179 -13.89 -0.79 19.47
CA PRO A 179 -15.07 -1.64 19.57
C PRO A 179 -15.57 -1.90 18.15
N SER A 180 -15.87 -3.13 17.81
CA SER A 180 -16.56 -3.48 16.57
C SER A 180 -17.96 -2.89 16.58
N THR A 181 -18.12 -1.64 16.22
CA THR A 181 -19.41 -1.00 15.97
C THR A 181 -19.87 -1.31 14.55
N ARG A 182 -20.01 -2.60 14.24
CA ARG A 182 -20.87 -3.05 13.15
C ARG A 182 -21.75 -4.16 13.67
N SER A 183 -22.90 -3.79 14.21
CA SER A 183 -24.07 -4.67 14.19
C SER A 183 -24.46 -4.87 12.73
N CYS A 184 -24.56 -6.13 12.33
CA CYS A 184 -25.17 -6.57 11.08
C CYS A 184 -26.55 -5.99 10.85
#